data_29a9fac8fd4d0075e4f4700df43238d9
#
_entry.id   29a9fac8fd4d0075e4f4700df43238d9
#
_cell.length_a   1.000
_cell.length_b   1.000
_cell.length_c   1.000
_cell.angle_alpha   90.00
_cell.angle_beta   90.00
_cell.angle_gamma   90.00
#
_symmetry.space_group_name_H-M   'P 1'
#
loop_
_entity.id
_entity.type
_entity.pdbx_description
1 polymer ?
#
loop_
_entity_poly.entity_id
_entity_poly.type
_entity_poly.pdbx_seq_one_letter_code
_entity_poly.pdbx_strand_id
1 'polypeptide(L)'
;MAEILTHIAFYAGWPNAWAAFTLAKEVYNEAAADESGHGGFFGMGSPNDGFAQYFSGRSWLNPVSGVDAYLPIFNVTFEPGCRNHWHTHRASRGGGQVLICVDGEGWYQEEGKPAQRLHPGSIVEVPANTPHWHGAAADSWFSHLAFEYPGDDTSTEWLGPVDDASYCALEG
;
A
#
# COMPACT_ATOMS: atom_id res chain seq x y z
N MET A 1 4.73 21.63 10.22
CA MET A 1 3.85 21.05 9.17
C MET A 1 2.97 22.11 8.48
N ALA A 2 2.27 22.97 9.20
CA ALA A 2 1.45 24.04 8.60
C ALA A 2 2.23 25.01 7.69
N GLU A 3 3.46 25.38 8.05
CA GLU A 3 4.31 26.29 7.24
C GLU A 3 4.80 25.66 5.93
N ILE A 4 5.05 24.35 5.90
CA ILE A 4 5.52 23.64 4.69
C ILE A 4 4.37 23.56 3.67
N LEU A 5 3.15 23.26 4.10
CA LEU A 5 1.98 23.20 3.23
C LEU A 5 1.61 24.58 2.66
N THR A 6 1.80 25.67 3.43
CA THR A 6 1.58 27.02 2.97
C THR A 6 2.58 27.42 1.86
N HIS A 7 3.83 26.97 1.94
CA HIS A 7 4.85 27.21 0.92
C HIS A 7 4.57 26.48 -0.39
N ILE A 8 4.11 25.23 -0.32
CA ILE A 8 3.75 24.43 -1.51
C ILE A 8 2.55 25.04 -2.25
N ALA A 9 1.53 25.49 -1.53
CA ALA A 9 0.35 26.13 -2.12
C ALA A 9 0.69 27.47 -2.81
N PHE A 10 1.64 28.23 -2.28
CA PHE A 10 2.06 29.52 -2.85
C PHE A 10 2.84 29.35 -4.16
N TYR A 11 3.64 28.29 -4.29
CA TYR A 11 4.41 27.99 -5.50
C TYR A 11 3.56 27.46 -6.66
N ALA A 12 2.41 26.82 -6.37
CA ALA A 12 1.54 26.22 -7.37
C ALA A 12 0.55 27.21 -8.02
N GLY A 13 0.44 28.46 -7.54
CA GLY A 13 -0.44 29.49 -8.11
C GLY A 13 -1.94 29.12 -8.06
N TRP A 14 -2.37 28.31 -7.11
CA TRP A 14 -3.75 27.86 -6.97
C TRP A 14 -4.63 28.93 -6.30
N PRO A 15 -5.66 29.46 -6.98
CA PRO A 15 -6.49 30.53 -6.44
C PRO A 15 -7.38 30.13 -5.25
N ASN A 16 -7.44 28.84 -4.89
CA ASN A 16 -8.28 28.28 -3.83
C ASN A 16 -7.51 27.37 -2.84
N ALA A 17 -6.27 27.71 -2.52
CA ALA A 17 -5.45 26.94 -1.58
C ALA A 17 -6.14 26.66 -0.22
N TRP A 18 -6.97 27.61 0.26
CA TRP A 18 -7.77 27.44 1.47
C TRP A 18 -8.88 26.38 1.35
N ALA A 19 -9.54 26.30 0.20
CA ALA A 19 -10.57 25.29 -0.03
C ALA A 19 -9.96 23.88 -0.10
N ALA A 20 -8.79 23.74 -0.75
CA ALA A 20 -8.04 22.48 -0.77
C ALA A 20 -7.56 22.08 0.64
N PHE A 21 -7.14 23.04 1.47
CA PHE A 21 -6.72 22.79 2.85
C PHE A 21 -7.91 22.37 3.74
N THR A 22 -9.08 22.98 3.56
CA THR A 22 -10.30 22.64 4.31
C THR A 22 -10.79 21.26 3.92
N LEU A 23 -10.81 20.94 2.62
CA LEU A 23 -11.18 19.63 2.11
C LEU A 23 -10.21 18.53 2.58
N ALA A 24 -8.91 18.79 2.56
CA ALA A 24 -7.91 17.88 3.09
C ALA A 24 -8.07 17.65 4.60
N LYS A 25 -8.50 18.66 5.35
CA LYS A 25 -8.77 18.56 6.79
C LYS A 25 -10.07 17.78 7.08
N GLU A 26 -11.10 17.94 6.26
CA GLU A 26 -12.36 17.16 6.38
C GLU A 26 -12.10 15.68 6.03
N VAL A 27 -11.40 15.39 4.95
CA VAL A 27 -10.99 14.03 4.58
C VAL A 27 -10.09 13.42 5.66
N TYR A 28 -9.18 14.19 6.25
CA TYR A 28 -8.36 13.74 7.39
C TYR A 28 -9.21 13.37 8.60
N ASN A 29 -10.22 14.19 8.93
CA ASN A 29 -11.08 13.94 10.08
C ASN A 29 -12.03 12.76 9.86
N GLU A 30 -12.48 12.50 8.62
CA GLU A 30 -13.27 11.30 8.29
C GLU A 30 -12.41 10.03 8.27
N ALA A 31 -11.19 10.09 7.74
CA ALA A 31 -10.25 8.95 7.77
C ALA A 31 -9.75 8.65 9.19
N ALA A 32 -9.62 9.66 10.05
CA ALA A 32 -9.25 9.49 11.46
C ALA A 32 -10.37 8.86 12.32
N ALA A 33 -11.56 8.63 11.77
CA ALA A 33 -12.69 8.03 12.47
C ALA A 33 -12.65 6.49 12.53
N ASP A 34 -11.60 5.85 12.00
CA ASP A 34 -11.38 4.42 12.22
C ASP A 34 -10.88 4.19 13.65
N GLU A 35 -11.78 3.69 14.53
CA GLU A 35 -11.48 3.40 15.93
C GLU A 35 -10.38 2.32 16.12
N SER A 36 -9.97 1.62 15.07
CA SER A 36 -8.91 0.59 15.13
C SER A 36 -7.51 1.19 15.34
N GLY A 37 -7.29 2.44 14.94
CA GLY A 37 -6.01 3.12 14.98
C GLY A 37 -4.97 2.59 14.00
N HIS A 38 -5.37 1.72 13.06
CA HIS A 38 -4.52 1.14 12.04
C HIS A 38 -4.82 1.73 10.65
N GLY A 39 -3.89 1.58 9.70
CA GLY A 39 -4.03 2.15 8.36
C GLY A 39 -3.36 3.52 8.20
N GLY A 40 -2.69 3.99 9.24
CA GLY A 40 -1.98 5.27 9.24
C GLY A 40 -2.92 6.44 8.96
N PHE A 41 -2.40 7.43 8.24
CA PHE A 41 -3.15 8.65 7.85
C PHE A 41 -4.38 8.38 6.98
N PHE A 42 -4.36 7.28 6.22
CA PHE A 42 -5.39 6.99 5.20
C PHE A 42 -6.54 6.13 5.73
N GLY A 43 -6.40 5.56 6.94
CA GLY A 43 -7.39 4.65 7.52
C GLY A 43 -7.38 3.26 6.89
N MET A 44 -7.97 2.30 7.57
CA MET A 44 -7.92 0.88 7.22
C MET A 44 -8.88 0.51 6.07
N GLY A 45 -10.02 1.15 5.99
CA GLY A 45 -11.04 0.84 4.99
C GLY A 45 -11.88 -0.39 5.32
N SER A 46 -12.32 -1.12 4.30
CA SER A 46 -13.20 -2.28 4.43
C SER A 46 -12.43 -3.60 4.35
N PRO A 47 -12.93 -4.70 4.95
CA PRO A 47 -12.35 -6.03 4.77
C PRO A 47 -12.14 -6.37 3.30
N ASN A 48 -10.98 -6.93 2.98
CA ASN A 48 -10.55 -7.24 1.61
C ASN A 48 -11.08 -8.63 1.17
N ASP A 49 -12.38 -8.88 1.37
CA ASP A 49 -13.00 -10.20 1.15
C ASP A 49 -12.90 -10.67 -0.31
N GLY A 50 -12.94 -9.73 -1.27
CA GLY A 50 -12.84 -10.06 -2.70
C GLY A 50 -11.52 -10.71 -3.10
N PHE A 51 -10.46 -10.46 -2.37
CA PHE A 51 -9.10 -10.99 -2.61
C PHE A 51 -8.63 -11.95 -1.51
N ALA A 52 -9.47 -12.28 -0.51
CA ALA A 52 -9.08 -13.08 0.64
C ALA A 52 -8.39 -14.42 0.27
N GLN A 53 -8.78 -15.03 -0.84
CA GLN A 53 -8.16 -16.26 -1.35
C GLN A 53 -6.66 -16.13 -1.71
N TYR A 54 -6.17 -14.92 -1.87
CA TYR A 54 -4.77 -14.62 -2.21
C TYR A 54 -3.96 -14.11 -1.03
N PHE A 55 -4.50 -14.25 0.19
CA PHE A 55 -3.85 -13.82 1.42
C PHE A 55 -3.82 -14.94 2.44
N SER A 56 -2.74 -14.99 3.21
CA SER A 56 -2.66 -15.76 4.45
C SER A 56 -2.88 -14.78 5.60
N GLY A 57 -4.03 -14.86 6.30
CA GLY A 57 -4.47 -13.87 7.27
C GLY A 57 -5.44 -12.85 6.67
N ARG A 58 -5.82 -11.85 7.48
CA ARG A 58 -6.82 -10.85 7.10
C ARG A 58 -6.17 -9.55 6.66
N SER A 59 -6.76 -8.95 5.65
CA SER A 59 -6.37 -7.65 5.14
C SER A 59 -7.58 -6.75 4.91
N TRP A 60 -7.34 -5.46 4.80
CA TRP A 60 -8.33 -4.43 4.52
C TRP A 60 -7.87 -3.58 3.35
N LEU A 61 -8.81 -3.01 2.63
CA LEU A 61 -8.55 -2.21 1.45
C LEU A 61 -9.31 -0.88 1.55
N ASN A 62 -8.60 0.20 1.39
CA ASN A 62 -9.17 1.54 1.32
C ASN A 62 -8.77 2.21 0.00
N PRO A 63 -9.71 2.47 -0.94
CA PRO A 63 -9.45 3.28 -2.11
C PRO A 63 -9.27 4.74 -1.67
N VAL A 64 -8.04 5.26 -1.70
CA VAL A 64 -7.71 6.63 -1.26
C VAL A 64 -7.74 7.65 -2.39
N SER A 65 -7.74 7.20 -3.63
CA SER A 65 -8.06 8.02 -4.81
C SER A 65 -9.45 7.67 -5.34
N GLY A 66 -10.06 8.58 -6.12
CA GLY A 66 -11.34 8.28 -6.77
C GLY A 66 -11.23 7.07 -7.70
N VAL A 67 -12.34 6.32 -7.85
CA VAL A 67 -12.38 5.12 -8.72
C VAL A 67 -12.08 5.42 -10.19
N ASP A 68 -12.35 6.66 -10.63
CA ASP A 68 -12.05 7.14 -11.98
C ASP A 68 -10.72 7.90 -12.07
N ALA A 69 -9.87 7.79 -11.02
CA ALA A 69 -8.57 8.45 -11.02
C ALA A 69 -7.68 7.87 -12.12
N TYR A 70 -6.89 8.74 -12.75
CA TYR A 70 -5.89 8.31 -13.73
C TYR A 70 -4.90 7.29 -13.13
N LEU A 71 -4.61 7.43 -11.86
CA LEU A 71 -3.78 6.51 -11.08
C LEU A 71 -4.57 6.09 -9.83
N PRO A 72 -5.25 4.94 -9.84
CA PRO A 72 -5.89 4.39 -8.65
C PRO A 72 -4.85 4.08 -7.56
N ILE A 73 -5.08 4.60 -6.36
CA ILE A 73 -4.22 4.38 -5.20
C ILE A 73 -5.06 3.75 -4.09
N PHE A 74 -4.53 2.68 -3.51
CA PHE A 74 -5.17 1.97 -2.40
C PHE A 74 -4.27 1.98 -1.18
N ASN A 75 -4.86 2.16 0.00
CA ASN A 75 -4.21 1.81 1.25
C ASN A 75 -4.58 0.37 1.60
N VAL A 76 -3.58 -0.50 1.67
CA VAL A 76 -3.76 -1.91 2.03
C VAL A 76 -3.21 -2.13 3.42
N THR A 77 -4.07 -2.59 4.33
CA THR A 77 -3.72 -2.87 5.72
C THR A 77 -3.75 -4.36 5.99
N PHE A 78 -2.74 -4.86 6.66
CA PHE A 78 -2.53 -6.27 7.01
C PHE A 78 -2.52 -6.44 8.52
N GLU A 79 -3.25 -7.41 9.07
CA GLU A 79 -3.09 -7.81 10.47
C GLU A 79 -1.71 -8.45 10.69
N PRO A 80 -1.21 -8.52 11.95
CA PRO A 80 0.04 -9.19 12.27
C PRO A 80 0.13 -10.60 11.66
N GLY A 81 1.23 -10.88 10.96
CA GLY A 81 1.47 -12.16 10.27
C GLY A 81 0.74 -12.33 8.93
N CYS A 82 -0.16 -11.43 8.57
CA CYS A 82 -0.85 -11.49 7.27
C CYS A 82 0.09 -11.13 6.13
N ARG A 83 0.02 -11.88 5.06
CA ARG A 83 0.79 -11.65 3.83
C ARG A 83 0.00 -12.08 2.59
N ASN A 84 0.24 -11.41 1.48
CA ASN A 84 -0.31 -11.88 0.21
C ASN A 84 0.52 -13.06 -0.34
N HIS A 85 -0.06 -13.76 -1.30
CA HIS A 85 0.65 -14.79 -2.06
C HIS A 85 1.69 -14.16 -2.97
N TRP A 86 2.64 -14.96 -3.42
CA TRP A 86 3.49 -14.61 -4.54
C TRP A 86 2.62 -14.20 -5.71
N HIS A 87 2.96 -13.10 -6.35
CA HIS A 87 2.23 -12.58 -7.51
C HIS A 87 3.15 -11.76 -8.42
N THR A 88 2.65 -11.49 -9.61
CA THR A 88 3.39 -10.74 -10.63
C THR A 88 2.44 -9.74 -11.29
N HIS A 89 2.82 -8.48 -11.35
CA HIS A 89 2.17 -7.48 -12.19
C HIS A 89 2.72 -7.59 -13.61
N ARG A 90 1.97 -8.24 -14.48
CA ARG A 90 2.35 -8.45 -15.88
C ARG A 90 2.12 -7.18 -16.69
N ALA A 91 3.05 -6.89 -17.60
CA ALA A 91 2.88 -5.88 -18.63
C ALA A 91 3.80 -6.19 -19.82
N SER A 92 3.36 -5.88 -21.03
CA SER A 92 4.20 -6.01 -22.24
C SER A 92 5.12 -4.80 -22.41
N ARG A 93 4.73 -3.64 -21.84
CA ARG A 93 5.52 -2.40 -21.79
C ARG A 93 5.07 -1.54 -20.61
N GLY A 94 6.00 -0.86 -19.93
CA GLY A 94 5.69 -0.11 -18.71
C GLY A 94 5.22 -1.03 -17.58
N GLY A 95 4.24 -0.59 -16.80
CA GLY A 95 3.71 -1.38 -15.69
C GLY A 95 4.65 -1.49 -14.49
N GLY A 96 4.30 -2.36 -13.56
CA GLY A 96 4.97 -2.50 -12.27
C GLY A 96 4.17 -1.83 -11.15
N GLN A 97 4.63 -1.95 -9.92
CA GLN A 97 3.91 -1.49 -8.74
C GLN A 97 4.80 -0.62 -7.85
N VAL A 98 4.20 0.33 -7.15
CA VAL A 98 4.86 1.07 -6.08
C VAL A 98 4.16 0.76 -4.77
N LEU A 99 4.96 0.50 -3.73
CA LEU A 99 4.53 0.36 -2.36
C LEU A 99 5.16 1.48 -1.52
N ILE A 100 4.35 2.18 -0.75
CA ILE A 100 4.84 3.21 0.19
C ILE A 100 4.31 2.83 1.58
N CYS A 101 5.19 2.37 2.48
CA CYS A 101 4.80 2.05 3.84
C CYS A 101 4.36 3.32 4.57
N VAL A 102 3.18 3.28 5.19
CA VAL A 102 2.57 4.42 5.89
C VAL A 102 2.32 4.14 7.37
N ASP A 103 2.26 2.86 7.78
CA ASP A 103 2.02 2.48 9.17
C ASP A 103 2.56 1.08 9.48
N GLY A 104 3.03 0.87 10.72
CA GLY A 104 3.51 -0.40 11.21
C GLY A 104 4.77 -0.92 10.51
N GLU A 105 4.99 -2.23 10.57
CA GLU A 105 6.17 -2.88 9.99
C GLU A 105 5.77 -4.11 9.18
N GLY A 106 6.51 -4.36 8.10
CA GLY A 106 6.23 -5.48 7.22
C GLY A 106 7.44 -5.90 6.40
N TRP A 107 7.18 -6.78 5.46
CA TRP A 107 8.16 -7.37 4.59
C TRP A 107 7.78 -7.21 3.11
N TYR A 108 8.80 -7.12 2.29
CA TYR A 108 8.73 -7.24 0.84
C TYR A 108 9.83 -8.18 0.38
N GLN A 109 9.53 -9.04 -0.60
CA GLN A 109 10.54 -9.92 -1.19
C GLN A 109 10.25 -10.17 -2.66
N GLU A 110 11.28 -10.03 -3.50
CA GLU A 110 11.31 -10.54 -4.88
C GLU A 110 11.82 -11.98 -4.88
N GLU A 111 11.36 -12.77 -5.83
CA GLU A 111 11.85 -14.13 -6.01
C GLU A 111 13.38 -14.18 -6.21
N GLY A 112 14.03 -15.04 -5.46
CA GLY A 112 15.49 -15.20 -5.50
C GLY A 112 16.30 -14.10 -4.81
N LYS A 113 15.66 -13.11 -4.17
CA LYS A 113 16.32 -12.06 -3.40
C LYS A 113 16.03 -12.18 -1.89
N PRO A 114 16.90 -11.63 -1.03
CA PRO A 114 16.59 -11.49 0.41
C PRO A 114 15.34 -10.63 0.61
N ALA A 115 14.55 -10.96 1.64
CA ALA A 115 13.45 -10.12 2.06
C ALA A 115 13.97 -8.78 2.62
N GLN A 116 13.22 -7.72 2.36
CA GLN A 116 13.45 -6.36 2.85
C GLN A 116 12.42 -6.02 3.90
N ARG A 117 12.86 -5.59 5.09
CA ARG A 117 11.94 -5.05 6.11
C ARG A 117 11.49 -3.65 5.71
N LEU A 118 10.19 -3.39 5.87
CA LEU A 118 9.56 -2.11 5.56
C LEU A 118 9.06 -1.46 6.85
N HIS A 119 9.22 -0.15 6.91
CA HIS A 119 8.73 0.71 7.99
C HIS A 119 8.19 2.01 7.39
N PRO A 120 7.44 2.84 8.12
CA PRO A 120 6.90 4.08 7.60
C PRO A 120 7.96 4.96 6.91
N GLY A 121 7.68 5.33 5.66
CA GLY A 121 8.61 6.03 4.78
C GLY A 121 9.42 5.14 3.84
N SER A 122 9.41 3.80 4.01
CA SER A 122 9.99 2.88 3.02
C SER A 122 9.21 2.94 1.71
N ILE A 123 9.94 3.00 0.60
CA ILE A 123 9.38 2.99 -0.76
C ILE A 123 10.01 1.83 -1.52
N VAL A 124 9.17 1.04 -2.17
CA VAL A 124 9.57 -0.07 -3.04
C VAL A 124 8.98 0.16 -4.42
N GLU A 125 9.83 0.14 -5.43
CA GLU A 125 9.45 0.10 -6.83
C GLU A 125 9.63 -1.33 -7.35
N VAL A 126 8.51 -1.98 -7.67
CA VAL A 126 8.49 -3.35 -8.19
C VAL A 126 8.39 -3.30 -9.71
N PRO A 127 9.43 -3.72 -10.44
CA PRO A 127 9.35 -3.75 -11.90
C PRO A 127 8.24 -4.69 -12.39
N ALA A 128 7.65 -4.38 -13.54
CA ALA A 128 6.71 -5.30 -14.19
C ALA A 128 7.36 -6.67 -14.40
N ASN A 129 6.55 -7.71 -14.38
CA ASN A 129 6.94 -9.11 -14.59
C ASN A 129 7.88 -9.69 -13.51
N THR A 130 7.99 -9.04 -12.34
CA THR A 130 8.81 -9.51 -11.22
C THR A 130 7.91 -10.24 -10.20
N PRO A 131 8.11 -11.55 -9.97
CA PRO A 131 7.43 -12.27 -8.90
C PRO A 131 7.84 -11.74 -7.54
N HIS A 132 6.87 -11.39 -6.70
CA HIS A 132 7.12 -10.84 -5.37
C HIS A 132 5.94 -11.10 -4.44
N TRP A 133 6.16 -10.84 -3.16
CA TRP A 133 5.13 -10.78 -2.14
C TRP A 133 5.43 -9.66 -1.14
N HIS A 134 4.42 -9.25 -0.39
CA HIS A 134 4.55 -8.34 0.75
C HIS A 134 3.49 -8.65 1.81
N GLY A 135 3.74 -8.19 3.04
CA GLY A 135 2.85 -8.45 4.16
C GLY A 135 3.39 -7.88 5.47
N ALA A 136 2.61 -8.03 6.52
CA ALA A 136 2.94 -7.59 7.86
C ALA A 136 4.10 -8.41 8.45
N ALA A 137 4.83 -7.85 9.42
CA ALA A 137 5.66 -8.62 10.33
C ALA A 137 4.77 -9.46 11.29
N ALA A 138 5.33 -10.47 11.93
CA ALA A 138 4.55 -11.42 12.74
C ALA A 138 3.85 -10.76 13.92
N ASP A 139 4.41 -9.69 14.46
CA ASP A 139 3.96 -8.99 15.66
C ASP A 139 3.51 -7.53 15.41
N SER A 140 3.44 -7.10 14.15
CA SER A 140 3.06 -5.74 13.77
C SER A 140 1.93 -5.71 12.76
N TRP A 141 1.02 -4.78 12.91
CA TRP A 141 0.19 -4.33 11.81
C TRP A 141 1.07 -3.68 10.75
N PHE A 142 0.61 -3.67 9.51
CA PHE A 142 1.35 -3.09 8.41
C PHE A 142 0.38 -2.46 7.41
N SER A 143 0.65 -1.22 7.03
CA SER A 143 -0.14 -0.56 6.00
C SER A 143 0.77 0.13 4.99
N HIS A 144 0.39 0.00 3.73
CA HIS A 144 1.10 0.68 2.65
C HIS A 144 0.14 1.20 1.59
N LEU A 145 0.49 2.30 0.96
CA LEU A 145 -0.12 2.69 -0.30
C LEU A 145 0.40 1.77 -1.41
N ALA A 146 -0.52 1.34 -2.26
CA ALA A 146 -0.23 0.57 -3.47
C ALA A 146 -0.84 1.24 -4.69
N PHE A 147 -0.06 1.36 -5.75
CA PHE A 147 -0.52 1.75 -7.07
C PHE A 147 0.37 1.14 -8.15
N GLU A 148 -0.18 0.99 -9.34
CA GLU A 148 0.54 0.43 -10.47
C GLU A 148 0.93 1.53 -11.46
N TYR A 149 2.12 1.43 -12.04
CA TYR A 149 2.48 2.27 -13.17
C TYR A 149 1.63 1.93 -14.40
N PRO A 150 1.21 2.93 -15.18
CA PRO A 150 0.55 2.68 -16.45
C PRO A 150 1.41 1.78 -17.36
N GLY A 151 0.76 0.82 -17.99
CA GLY A 151 1.42 -0.13 -18.88
C GLY A 151 0.47 -0.70 -19.94
N ASP A 152 1.04 -1.38 -20.91
CA ASP A 152 0.28 -2.08 -21.95
C ASP A 152 0.07 -3.55 -21.53
N ASP A 153 -1.11 -4.11 -21.85
CA ASP A 153 -1.49 -5.50 -21.57
C ASP A 153 -1.30 -5.89 -20.08
N THR A 154 -1.69 -4.99 -19.17
CA THR A 154 -1.48 -5.19 -17.73
C THR A 154 -2.44 -6.24 -17.16
N SER A 155 -1.92 -7.07 -16.26
CA SER A 155 -2.71 -8.03 -15.47
C SER A 155 -1.95 -8.45 -14.22
N THR A 156 -2.68 -8.92 -13.19
CA THR A 156 -2.06 -9.54 -12.02
C THR A 156 -2.16 -11.05 -12.12
N GLU A 157 -1.01 -11.72 -12.07
CA GLU A 157 -0.92 -13.18 -12.00
C GLU A 157 -0.63 -13.60 -10.57
N TRP A 158 -1.56 -14.35 -9.97
CA TRP A 158 -1.39 -14.91 -8.64
C TRP A 158 -0.71 -16.28 -8.71
N LEU A 159 0.32 -16.45 -7.88
CA LEU A 159 1.10 -17.67 -7.75
C LEU A 159 0.71 -18.39 -6.44
N GLY A 160 1.61 -19.20 -5.88
CA GLY A 160 1.36 -19.90 -4.63
C GLY A 160 1.53 -19.03 -3.38
N PRO A 161 1.07 -19.51 -2.20
CA PRO A 161 1.30 -18.83 -0.93
C PRO A 161 2.79 -18.77 -0.58
N VAL A 162 3.14 -17.78 0.24
CA VAL A 162 4.44 -17.75 0.91
C VAL A 162 4.45 -18.85 1.97
N ASP A 163 5.42 -19.74 1.92
CA ASP A 163 5.53 -20.84 2.87
C ASP A 163 5.83 -20.34 4.28
N ASP A 164 5.17 -20.93 5.28
CA ASP A 164 5.24 -20.50 6.68
C ASP A 164 6.65 -20.59 7.26
N ALA A 165 7.43 -21.59 6.89
CA ALA A 165 8.78 -21.74 7.42
C ALA A 165 9.70 -20.64 6.90
N SER A 166 9.59 -20.30 5.61
CA SER A 166 10.32 -19.18 5.01
C SER A 166 9.92 -17.85 5.62
N TYR A 167 8.63 -17.62 5.86
CA TYR A 167 8.14 -16.41 6.50
C TYR A 167 8.63 -16.32 7.95
N CYS A 168 8.48 -17.37 8.76
CA CYS A 168 8.92 -17.37 10.17
C CYS A 168 10.43 -17.17 10.31
N ALA A 169 11.23 -17.58 9.34
CA ALA A 169 12.67 -17.36 9.36
C ALA A 169 13.10 -15.89 9.22
N LEU A 170 12.17 -14.99 8.81
CA LEU A 170 12.45 -13.56 8.73
C LEU A 170 12.37 -12.84 10.07
N GLU A 171 11.75 -13.47 11.07
CA GLU A 171 11.49 -12.90 12.39
C GLU A 171 12.55 -13.30 13.45
N GLY A 172 13.59 -14.05 13.04
CA GLY A 172 14.65 -14.61 13.91
C GLY A 172 15.88 -13.73 14.07
#